data_609efa9b1bdac7d58fa8ff5586d6cf99
#
_entry.id   609efa9b1bdac7d58fa8ff5586d6cf99
#
_cell.length_a   1.000
_cell.length_b   1.000
_cell.length_c   1.000
_cell.angle_alpha   90.00
_cell.angle_beta   90.00
_cell.angle_gamma   90.00
#
_symmetry.space_group_name_H-M   'P 1'
#
loop_
_entity.id
_entity.type
_entity.pdbx_description
1 polymer ?
#
loop_
_entity_poly.entity_id
_entity_poly.type
_entity_poly.pdbx_seq_one_letter_code
_entity_poly.pdbx_strand_id
1 'polypeptide(L)'
;MQLVYLLLAIVWWAGTGFGFALRRRVVVLCYHNVRDNQRERFGRQMRHIADRARRLTTCETVGWLGRPQMVVTFDDAFAGLLLNALPVTRDLEIPITIFAVTENLGGVPKWPMPEDHRDRDERTMTDLELQTVDKDSRCRVESHTATHANLAGISKQCVREEFVRSRHRLEKILGRDVTMLAFPFGAYGDDIIREARAAGYTDLFTLQPTLGRTSESNPLQGRFPADPDMWPAEFYLTTAGAYAWLGPWRRLLARLRKSFLVHSKPAQAPKTT
;
A
#
# COMPACT_ATOMS: atom_id res chain seq x y z
N MET A 1 22.11 -5.47 -5.75
CA MET A 1 21.34 -4.28 -5.29
C MET A 1 20.76 -4.46 -3.90
N GLN A 2 20.10 -5.58 -3.56
CA GLN A 2 19.48 -5.81 -2.24
C GLN A 2 20.45 -5.60 -1.06
N LEU A 3 21.67 -6.11 -1.15
CA LEU A 3 22.67 -5.99 -0.08
C LEU A 3 23.05 -4.53 0.22
N VAL A 4 23.16 -3.68 -0.80
CA VAL A 4 23.46 -2.25 -0.64
C VAL A 4 22.32 -1.53 0.08
N TYR A 5 21.09 -1.79 -0.31
CA TYR A 5 19.92 -1.22 0.38
C TYR A 5 19.81 -1.69 1.83
N LEU A 6 20.14 -2.95 2.09
CA LEU A 6 20.19 -3.50 3.45
C LEU A 6 21.22 -2.77 4.31
N LEU A 7 22.43 -2.58 3.80
CA LEU A 7 23.49 -1.85 4.51
C LEU A 7 23.11 -0.39 4.78
N LEU A 8 22.56 0.31 3.80
CA LEU A 8 22.08 1.68 3.98
C LEU A 8 20.94 1.76 5.01
N ALA A 9 20.04 0.77 5.02
CA ALA A 9 18.97 0.70 6.01
C ALA A 9 19.52 0.47 7.43
N ILE A 10 20.56 -0.35 7.59
CA ILE A 10 21.25 -0.56 8.87
C ILE A 10 21.89 0.73 9.36
N VAL A 11 22.60 1.45 8.48
CA VAL A 11 23.25 2.72 8.82
C VAL A 11 22.21 3.77 9.23
N TRP A 12 21.12 3.87 8.46
CA TRP A 12 20.00 4.78 8.79
C TRP A 12 19.35 4.41 10.13
N TRP A 13 19.09 3.14 10.36
CA TRP A 13 18.49 2.64 11.60
C TRP A 13 19.38 2.95 12.82
N ALA A 14 20.69 2.71 12.71
CA ALA A 14 21.64 3.06 13.74
C ALA A 14 21.71 4.58 13.98
N GLY A 15 21.74 5.38 12.90
CA GLY A 15 21.76 6.85 12.96
C GLY A 15 20.49 7.46 13.56
N THR A 16 19.36 6.75 13.51
CA THR A 16 18.09 7.15 14.16
C THR A 16 17.96 6.61 15.60
N GLY A 17 19.04 6.23 16.23
CA GLY A 17 19.06 5.68 17.59
C GLY A 17 18.36 4.33 17.67
N PHE A 18 18.71 3.42 16.75
CA PHE A 18 18.12 2.08 16.64
C PHE A 18 16.58 2.12 16.50
N GLY A 19 16.09 3.06 15.72
CA GLY A 19 14.67 3.25 15.48
C GLY A 19 13.91 3.96 16.61
N PHE A 20 14.58 4.42 17.67
CA PHE A 20 13.92 5.13 18.78
C PHE A 20 13.16 6.37 18.31
N ALA A 21 13.76 7.18 17.43
CA ALA A 21 13.13 8.35 16.82
C ALA A 21 11.90 8.01 15.95
N LEU A 22 11.76 6.75 15.52
CA LEU A 22 10.70 6.26 14.64
C LEU A 22 9.51 5.66 15.42
N ARG A 23 9.65 5.40 16.73
CA ARG A 23 8.63 4.74 17.57
C ARG A 23 7.31 5.51 17.71
N ARG A 24 7.31 6.80 17.40
CA ARG A 24 6.09 7.65 17.41
C ARG A 24 5.34 7.65 16.08
N ARG A 25 5.73 6.81 15.13
CA ARG A 25 5.19 6.81 13.77
C ARG A 25 4.62 5.44 13.43
N VAL A 26 3.72 5.44 12.46
CA VAL A 26 3.07 4.23 11.99
C VAL A 26 3.86 3.66 10.81
N VAL A 27 4.17 2.37 10.84
CA VAL A 27 4.66 1.61 9.70
C VAL A 27 3.47 0.92 9.06
N VAL A 28 3.18 1.24 7.80
CA VAL A 28 2.12 0.58 7.03
C VAL A 28 2.78 -0.41 6.08
N LEU A 29 2.48 -1.69 6.24
CA LEU A 29 2.96 -2.77 5.39
C LEU A 29 1.98 -3.02 4.25
N CYS A 30 2.49 -3.22 3.03
CA CYS A 30 1.72 -3.53 1.84
C CYS A 30 2.12 -4.90 1.32
N TYR A 31 1.27 -5.89 1.51
CA TYR A 31 1.32 -7.21 0.89
C TYR A 31 0.36 -7.26 -0.32
N HIS A 32 0.44 -8.32 -1.12
CA HIS A 32 -0.54 -8.62 -2.17
C HIS A 32 -1.20 -9.98 -1.90
N ASN A 33 -0.50 -11.06 -2.11
CA ASN A 33 -1.00 -12.41 -1.87
C ASN A 33 -0.16 -13.16 -0.81
N VAL A 34 -0.75 -14.19 -0.23
CA VAL A 34 -0.05 -15.20 0.57
C VAL A 34 -0.44 -16.57 0.04
N ARG A 35 0.52 -17.29 -0.53
CA ARG A 35 0.30 -18.61 -1.08
C ARG A 35 0.48 -19.71 -0.05
N ASP A 36 0.06 -20.92 -0.37
CA ASP A 36 0.17 -22.08 0.51
C ASP A 36 1.60 -22.30 1.00
N ASN A 37 2.59 -22.23 0.11
CA ASN A 37 4.00 -22.37 0.43
C ASN A 37 4.60 -21.18 1.19
N GLN A 38 3.88 -20.08 1.28
CA GLN A 38 4.28 -18.86 2.00
C GLN A 38 3.62 -18.72 3.38
N ARG A 39 2.56 -19.48 3.67
CA ARG A 39 1.76 -19.36 4.90
C ARG A 39 2.62 -19.40 6.17
N GLU A 40 3.57 -20.32 6.24
CA GLU A 40 4.43 -20.43 7.42
C GLU A 40 5.35 -19.22 7.61
N ARG A 41 5.95 -18.73 6.50
CA ARG A 41 6.81 -17.55 6.53
C ARG A 41 6.02 -16.29 6.89
N PHE A 42 4.84 -16.12 6.30
CA PHE A 42 3.89 -15.07 6.68
C PHE A 42 3.52 -15.15 8.16
N GLY A 43 3.24 -16.35 8.67
CA GLY A 43 2.96 -16.58 10.09
C GLY A 43 4.12 -16.14 11.01
N ARG A 44 5.38 -16.37 10.63
CA ARG A 44 6.54 -15.86 11.38
C ARG A 44 6.61 -14.33 11.37
N GLN A 45 6.32 -13.69 10.23
CA GLN A 45 6.26 -12.24 10.13
C GLN A 45 5.14 -11.64 10.99
N MET A 46 3.96 -12.26 10.98
CA MET A 46 2.83 -11.81 11.79
C MET A 46 3.08 -11.99 13.31
N ARG A 47 3.70 -13.09 13.73
CA ARG A 47 4.15 -13.26 15.13
C ARG A 47 5.13 -12.16 15.55
N HIS A 48 6.10 -11.81 14.69
CA HIS A 48 7.02 -10.70 14.96
C HIS A 48 6.25 -9.38 15.20
N ILE A 49 5.21 -9.10 14.42
CA ILE A 49 4.36 -7.90 14.60
C ILE A 49 3.57 -8.01 15.91
N ALA A 50 2.95 -9.17 16.18
CA ALA A 50 2.14 -9.39 17.36
C ALA A 50 2.91 -9.16 18.66
N ASP A 51 4.17 -9.61 18.70
CA ASP A 51 5.02 -9.52 19.88
C ASP A 51 5.58 -8.12 20.14
N ARG A 52 5.79 -7.34 19.08
CA ARG A 52 6.61 -6.12 19.14
C ARG A 52 5.88 -4.82 18.86
N ALA A 53 4.72 -4.86 18.23
CA ALA A 53 4.01 -3.68 17.80
C ALA A 53 2.62 -3.56 18.42
N ARG A 54 2.12 -2.32 18.49
CA ARG A 54 0.70 -2.06 18.56
C ARG A 54 0.13 -2.17 17.15
N ARG A 55 -0.86 -3.02 17.00
CA ARG A 55 -1.53 -3.32 15.73
C ARG A 55 -2.71 -2.38 15.55
N LEU A 56 -2.79 -1.74 14.41
CA LEU A 56 -3.83 -0.77 14.06
C LEU A 56 -4.55 -1.22 12.80
N THR A 57 -5.84 -0.95 12.70
CA THR A 57 -6.63 -1.15 11.47
C THR A 57 -6.35 -0.03 10.47
N THR A 58 -6.13 1.17 10.98
CA THR A 58 -5.89 2.39 10.20
C THR A 58 -4.71 3.16 10.77
N CYS A 59 -4.29 4.21 10.06
CA CYS A 59 -3.19 5.07 10.52
C CYS A 59 -3.62 6.03 11.65
N GLU A 60 -4.51 5.63 12.53
CA GLU A 60 -4.92 6.46 13.66
C GLU A 60 -3.73 6.81 14.55
N THR A 61 -3.59 8.09 14.90
CA THR A 61 -2.59 8.53 15.86
C THR A 61 -3.01 8.13 17.25
N VAL A 62 -2.51 7.02 17.68
CA VAL A 62 -2.58 6.71 19.09
C VAL A 62 -1.32 7.28 19.74
N GLY A 63 -1.48 8.06 20.80
CA GLY A 63 -0.39 8.69 21.52
C GLY A 63 0.74 7.72 21.87
N TRP A 64 1.92 8.22 22.15
CA TRP A 64 3.12 7.43 22.43
C TRP A 64 2.87 6.42 23.58
N LEU A 65 2.93 5.13 23.27
CA LEU A 65 2.74 4.04 24.21
C LEU A 65 4.00 3.15 24.36
N GLY A 66 5.15 3.63 23.94
CA GLY A 66 6.42 2.92 24.06
C GLY A 66 6.63 1.76 23.06
N ARG A 67 5.63 1.43 22.23
CA ARG A 67 5.73 0.37 21.22
C ARG A 67 5.57 0.97 19.80
N PRO A 68 6.26 0.43 18.78
CA PRO A 68 5.99 0.75 17.38
C PRO A 68 4.53 0.51 17.04
N GLN A 69 3.99 1.27 16.09
CA GLN A 69 2.62 1.12 15.61
C GLN A 69 2.66 0.58 14.18
N MET A 70 1.86 -0.43 13.88
CA MET A 70 1.84 -1.08 12.57
C MET A 70 0.43 -1.29 12.04
N VAL A 71 0.30 -1.08 10.73
CA VAL A 71 -0.89 -1.42 9.94
C VAL A 71 -0.46 -2.45 8.90
N VAL A 72 -1.24 -3.50 8.75
CA VAL A 72 -1.03 -4.53 7.72
C VAL A 72 -2.09 -4.35 6.65
N THR A 73 -1.66 -4.15 5.42
CA THR A 73 -2.57 -3.99 4.27
C THR A 73 -2.26 -5.00 3.18
N PHE A 74 -3.29 -5.36 2.42
CA PHE A 74 -3.19 -6.22 1.25
C PHE A 74 -3.82 -5.51 0.05
N ASP A 75 -3.14 -5.50 -1.09
CA ASP A 75 -3.68 -4.98 -2.34
C ASP A 75 -4.28 -6.13 -3.18
N ASP A 76 -5.08 -5.77 -4.17
CA ASP A 76 -5.71 -6.64 -5.19
C ASP A 76 -6.79 -7.61 -4.68
N ALA A 77 -6.91 -7.83 -3.39
CA ALA A 77 -7.87 -8.77 -2.78
C ALA A 77 -7.80 -10.19 -3.36
N PHE A 78 -6.60 -10.76 -3.51
CA PHE A 78 -6.44 -12.14 -3.98
C PHE A 78 -7.10 -13.16 -3.07
N ALA A 79 -7.71 -14.19 -3.65
CA ALA A 79 -8.44 -15.21 -2.90
C ALA A 79 -7.55 -16.12 -2.03
N GLY A 80 -6.26 -16.24 -2.36
CA GLY A 80 -5.29 -16.94 -1.51
C GLY A 80 -5.22 -16.41 -0.09
N LEU A 81 -5.59 -15.14 0.14
CA LEU A 81 -5.67 -14.56 1.47
C LEU A 81 -6.67 -15.26 2.38
N LEU A 82 -7.77 -15.78 1.83
CA LEU A 82 -8.82 -16.46 2.61
C LEU A 82 -8.30 -17.69 3.36
N LEU A 83 -7.40 -18.43 2.72
CA LEU A 83 -6.85 -19.67 3.26
C LEU A 83 -5.53 -19.45 4.02
N ASN A 84 -4.73 -18.51 3.61
CA ASN A 84 -3.34 -18.41 4.05
C ASN A 84 -3.04 -17.21 4.96
N ALA A 85 -3.70 -16.07 4.75
CA ALA A 85 -3.47 -14.87 5.56
C ALA A 85 -4.50 -14.72 6.68
N LEU A 86 -5.79 -14.80 6.36
CA LEU A 86 -6.87 -14.55 7.33
C LEU A 86 -6.82 -15.46 8.56
N PRO A 87 -6.61 -16.79 8.45
CA PRO A 87 -6.51 -17.63 9.64
C PRO A 87 -5.36 -17.18 10.55
N VAL A 88 -4.19 -16.87 9.97
CA VAL A 88 -3.01 -16.43 10.73
C VAL A 88 -3.25 -15.09 11.43
N THR A 89 -3.84 -14.12 10.73
CA THR A 89 -4.10 -12.79 11.31
C THR A 89 -5.19 -12.84 12.38
N ARG A 90 -6.20 -13.71 12.22
CA ARG A 90 -7.24 -13.94 13.23
C ARG A 90 -6.68 -14.56 14.50
N ASP A 91 -5.89 -15.61 14.38
CA ASP A 91 -5.26 -16.31 15.53
C ASP A 91 -4.35 -15.38 16.34
N LEU A 92 -3.69 -14.42 15.67
CA LEU A 92 -2.79 -13.45 16.28
C LEU A 92 -3.47 -12.11 16.61
N GLU A 93 -4.79 -12.00 16.37
CA GLU A 93 -5.58 -10.79 16.59
C GLU A 93 -5.00 -9.55 15.88
N ILE A 94 -4.46 -9.72 14.67
CA ILE A 94 -3.91 -8.64 13.87
C ILE A 94 -4.99 -8.09 12.95
N PRO A 95 -5.42 -6.83 13.11
CA PRO A 95 -6.34 -6.21 12.17
C PRO A 95 -5.65 -5.96 10.83
N ILE A 96 -6.41 -6.09 9.75
CA ILE A 96 -5.93 -5.91 8.38
C ILE A 96 -6.88 -5.04 7.57
N THR A 97 -6.34 -4.40 6.53
CA THR A 97 -7.11 -3.72 5.50
C THR A 97 -6.81 -4.36 4.15
N ILE A 98 -7.85 -4.69 3.38
CA ILE A 98 -7.75 -5.28 2.03
C ILE A 98 -8.28 -4.26 1.03
N PHE A 99 -7.43 -3.84 0.08
CA PHE A 99 -7.80 -2.94 -1.00
C PHE A 99 -8.19 -3.75 -2.24
N ALA A 100 -9.44 -3.65 -2.67
CA ALA A 100 -10.02 -4.48 -3.73
C ALA A 100 -10.14 -3.73 -5.06
N VAL A 101 -9.76 -4.39 -6.16
CA VAL A 101 -10.01 -3.95 -7.54
C VAL A 101 -11.41 -4.40 -7.94
N THR A 102 -12.34 -3.47 -8.17
CA THR A 102 -13.76 -3.80 -8.13
C THR A 102 -14.35 -4.37 -9.42
N GLU A 103 -13.73 -4.17 -10.58
CA GLU A 103 -14.24 -4.70 -11.85
C GLU A 103 -13.71 -6.09 -12.22
N ASN A 104 -12.90 -6.66 -11.35
CA ASN A 104 -12.34 -7.98 -11.60
C ASN A 104 -12.63 -8.99 -10.48
N LEU A 105 -13.63 -8.70 -9.63
CA LEU A 105 -13.97 -9.57 -8.50
C LEU A 105 -14.35 -10.98 -8.97
N GLY A 106 -13.77 -11.99 -8.33
CA GLY A 106 -13.93 -13.41 -8.67
C GLY A 106 -13.16 -13.89 -9.89
N GLY A 107 -12.51 -12.99 -10.63
CA GLY A 107 -11.72 -13.31 -11.82
C GLY A 107 -10.21 -13.21 -11.60
N VAL A 108 -9.43 -13.62 -12.60
CA VAL A 108 -7.98 -13.41 -12.63
C VAL A 108 -7.66 -11.95 -13.00
N PRO A 109 -6.50 -11.41 -12.60
CA PRO A 109 -6.09 -10.04 -12.93
C PRO A 109 -6.16 -9.73 -14.42
N LYS A 110 -6.77 -8.60 -14.79
CA LYS A 110 -6.82 -8.09 -16.16
C LYS A 110 -5.90 -6.88 -16.37
N TRP A 111 -5.28 -6.39 -15.30
CA TRP A 111 -4.30 -5.32 -15.38
C TRP A 111 -2.92 -5.85 -15.75
N PRO A 112 -2.05 -5.00 -16.31
CA PRO A 112 -0.72 -5.42 -16.74
C PRO A 112 0.11 -5.96 -15.58
N MET A 113 0.58 -7.19 -15.73
CA MET A 113 1.53 -7.85 -14.84
C MET A 113 2.66 -8.46 -15.67
N PRO A 114 3.89 -8.57 -15.16
CA PRO A 114 4.95 -9.34 -15.81
C PRO A 114 4.49 -10.77 -16.15
N GLU A 115 4.99 -11.35 -17.24
CA GLU A 115 4.61 -12.70 -17.65
C GLU A 115 4.93 -13.77 -16.61
N ASP A 116 6.02 -13.57 -15.87
CA ASP A 116 6.48 -14.44 -14.80
C ASP A 116 5.92 -14.05 -13.42
N HIS A 117 4.97 -13.10 -13.38
CA HIS A 117 4.39 -12.66 -12.10
C HIS A 117 3.59 -13.80 -11.47
N ARG A 118 3.96 -14.11 -10.25
CA ARG A 118 3.46 -15.26 -9.50
C ARG A 118 1.96 -15.27 -9.26
N ASP A 119 1.30 -14.11 -9.19
CA ASP A 119 -0.13 -13.97 -8.89
C ASP A 119 -0.98 -13.71 -10.14
N ARG A 120 -0.39 -13.84 -11.35
CA ARG A 120 -1.07 -13.55 -12.60
C ARG A 120 -2.32 -14.39 -12.84
N ASP A 121 -2.25 -15.67 -12.46
CA ASP A 121 -3.32 -16.64 -12.66
C ASP A 121 -4.15 -16.86 -11.37
N GLU A 122 -3.86 -16.11 -10.32
CA GLU A 122 -4.59 -16.17 -9.06
C GLU A 122 -5.88 -15.37 -9.17
N ARG A 123 -7.03 -15.94 -8.75
CA ARG A 123 -8.28 -15.18 -8.74
C ARG A 123 -8.34 -14.18 -7.59
N THR A 124 -9.08 -13.13 -7.79
CA THR A 124 -9.47 -12.21 -6.71
C THR A 124 -10.70 -12.74 -5.96
N MET A 125 -10.99 -12.16 -4.81
CA MET A 125 -12.19 -12.49 -4.04
C MET A 125 -13.47 -12.11 -4.81
N THR A 126 -14.52 -12.91 -4.63
CA THR A 126 -15.87 -12.60 -5.08
C THR A 126 -16.55 -11.56 -4.18
N ASP A 127 -17.67 -10.98 -4.63
CA ASP A 127 -18.51 -10.07 -3.83
C ASP A 127 -18.87 -10.68 -2.46
N LEU A 128 -19.29 -11.96 -2.45
CA LEU A 128 -19.69 -12.66 -1.23
C LEU A 128 -18.51 -12.90 -0.28
N GLU A 129 -17.33 -13.21 -0.83
CA GLU A 129 -16.11 -13.38 -0.02
C GLU A 129 -15.69 -12.05 0.60
N LEU A 130 -15.70 -10.93 -0.14
CA LEU A 130 -15.42 -9.60 0.39
C LEU A 130 -16.41 -9.22 1.50
N GLN A 131 -17.70 -9.45 1.27
CA GLN A 131 -18.74 -9.17 2.26
C GLN A 131 -18.54 -10.01 3.53
N THR A 132 -18.14 -11.28 3.38
CA THR A 132 -17.88 -12.18 4.50
C THR A 132 -16.65 -11.77 5.30
N VAL A 133 -15.59 -11.35 4.61
CA VAL A 133 -14.36 -10.86 5.24
C VAL A 133 -14.61 -9.55 6.00
N ASP A 134 -15.37 -8.62 5.42
CA ASP A 134 -15.64 -7.31 6.02
C ASP A 134 -16.55 -7.37 7.27
N LYS A 135 -17.29 -8.48 7.47
CA LYS A 135 -18.05 -8.73 8.70
C LYS A 135 -17.17 -9.04 9.91
N ASP A 136 -15.92 -9.45 9.72
CA ASP A 136 -14.96 -9.58 10.80
C ASP A 136 -14.47 -8.19 11.21
N SER A 137 -14.72 -7.78 12.44
CA SER A 137 -14.36 -6.45 12.96
C SER A 137 -12.86 -6.13 12.88
N ARG A 138 -12.02 -7.13 12.66
CA ARG A 138 -10.57 -6.98 12.45
C ARG A 138 -10.17 -6.87 10.98
N CYS A 139 -11.10 -7.08 10.07
CA CYS A 139 -10.86 -6.98 8.64
C CYS A 139 -11.65 -5.79 8.09
N ARG A 140 -11.02 -5.01 7.24
CA ARG A 140 -11.65 -3.90 6.54
C ARG A 140 -11.38 -4.00 5.05
N VAL A 141 -12.43 -3.98 4.24
CA VAL A 141 -12.32 -3.97 2.77
C VAL A 141 -12.47 -2.55 2.27
N GLU A 142 -11.53 -2.09 1.47
CA GLU A 142 -11.44 -0.72 0.96
C GLU A 142 -11.05 -0.72 -0.54
N SER A 143 -10.93 0.45 -1.16
CA SER A 143 -10.81 0.58 -2.61
C SER A 143 -9.37 0.47 -3.12
N HIS A 144 -9.18 -0.30 -4.22
CA HIS A 144 -7.98 -0.27 -5.06
C HIS A 144 -8.30 0.15 -6.51
N THR A 145 -9.22 1.09 -6.69
CA THR A 145 -9.81 1.56 -7.95
C THR A 145 -10.72 0.54 -8.65
N ALA A 146 -11.30 0.92 -9.78
CA ALA A 146 -12.21 0.05 -10.52
C ALA A 146 -11.44 -1.00 -11.33
N THR A 147 -10.48 -0.57 -12.15
CA THR A 147 -9.79 -1.44 -13.12
C THR A 147 -8.30 -1.64 -12.85
N HIS A 148 -7.77 -1.11 -11.74
CA HIS A 148 -6.33 -1.08 -11.44
C HIS A 148 -5.53 -0.28 -12.47
N ALA A 149 -6.10 0.80 -13.01
CA ALA A 149 -5.46 1.63 -14.02
C ALA A 149 -4.24 2.38 -13.46
N ASN A 150 -3.22 2.61 -14.32
CA ASN A 150 -2.16 3.56 -13.98
C ASN A 150 -2.71 4.99 -14.11
N LEU A 151 -3.11 5.56 -12.98
CA LEU A 151 -3.81 6.84 -12.89
C LEU A 151 -3.01 8.03 -13.46
N ALA A 152 -1.68 7.94 -13.49
CA ALA A 152 -0.84 9.00 -14.08
C ALA A 152 -0.86 8.99 -15.60
N GLY A 153 -1.36 7.95 -16.24
CA GLY A 153 -1.40 7.76 -17.70
C GLY A 153 -2.77 7.97 -18.33
N ILE A 154 -3.80 8.31 -17.56
CA ILE A 154 -5.18 8.46 -18.05
C ILE A 154 -5.71 9.88 -17.81
N SER A 155 -6.80 10.23 -18.51
CA SER A 155 -7.41 11.56 -18.39
C SER A 155 -8.00 11.77 -16.98
N LYS A 156 -8.14 13.05 -16.58
CA LYS A 156 -8.74 13.42 -15.30
C LYS A 156 -10.18 12.87 -15.14
N GLN A 157 -10.94 12.83 -16.24
CA GLN A 157 -12.28 12.24 -16.23
C GLN A 157 -12.22 10.74 -15.93
N CYS A 158 -11.34 10.00 -16.60
CA CYS A 158 -11.15 8.57 -16.33
C CYS A 158 -10.69 8.31 -14.89
N VAL A 159 -9.81 9.17 -14.34
CA VAL A 159 -9.39 9.07 -12.93
C VAL A 159 -10.60 9.19 -12.00
N ARG A 160 -11.48 10.16 -12.23
CA ARG A 160 -12.73 10.33 -11.45
C ARG A 160 -13.62 9.10 -11.57
N GLU A 161 -13.80 8.58 -12.78
CA GLU A 161 -14.61 7.38 -13.02
C GLU A 161 -14.08 6.16 -12.28
N GLU A 162 -12.76 5.94 -12.29
CA GLU A 162 -12.09 4.88 -11.51
C GLU A 162 -12.46 4.96 -10.02
N PHE A 163 -12.44 6.15 -9.44
CA PHE A 163 -12.73 6.35 -8.03
C PHE A 163 -14.20 6.20 -7.67
N VAL A 164 -15.09 6.87 -8.43
CA VAL A 164 -16.52 6.87 -8.15
C VAL A 164 -17.12 5.48 -8.35
N ARG A 165 -16.75 4.78 -9.44
CA ARG A 165 -17.25 3.43 -9.74
C ARG A 165 -16.78 2.43 -8.68
N SER A 166 -15.49 2.46 -8.31
CA SER A 166 -14.95 1.57 -7.29
C SER A 166 -15.63 1.79 -5.94
N ARG A 167 -15.74 3.03 -5.49
CA ARG A 167 -16.38 3.36 -4.22
C ARG A 167 -17.83 2.88 -4.19
N HIS A 168 -18.63 3.29 -5.17
CA HIS A 168 -20.04 2.91 -5.25
C HIS A 168 -20.25 1.38 -5.31
N ARG A 169 -19.38 0.68 -6.07
CA ARG A 169 -19.43 -0.79 -6.16
C ARG A 169 -19.18 -1.45 -4.81
N LEU A 170 -18.15 -1.03 -4.07
CA LEU A 170 -17.84 -1.57 -2.75
C LEU A 170 -18.92 -1.19 -1.72
N GLU A 171 -19.39 0.04 -1.70
CA GLU A 171 -20.47 0.47 -0.78
C GLU A 171 -21.73 -0.38 -0.98
N LYS A 172 -22.06 -0.72 -2.23
CA LYS A 172 -23.18 -1.63 -2.54
C LYS A 172 -22.94 -3.06 -2.02
N ILE A 173 -21.72 -3.58 -2.11
CA ILE A 173 -21.36 -4.93 -1.64
C ILE A 173 -21.34 -4.98 -0.12
N LEU A 174 -20.74 -3.97 0.53
CA LEU A 174 -20.42 -3.99 1.94
C LEU A 174 -21.52 -3.42 2.83
N GLY A 175 -22.42 -2.60 2.28
CA GLY A 175 -23.50 -1.93 3.00
C GLY A 175 -23.01 -0.83 3.96
N ARG A 176 -21.81 -0.27 3.72
CA ARG A 176 -21.21 0.82 4.48
C ARG A 176 -20.37 1.74 3.60
N ASP A 177 -20.03 2.91 4.13
CA ASP A 177 -19.13 3.84 3.46
C ASP A 177 -17.72 3.25 3.26
N VAL A 178 -17.14 3.51 2.09
CA VAL A 178 -15.79 3.19 1.70
C VAL A 178 -14.99 4.49 1.63
N THR A 179 -14.01 4.65 2.53
CA THR A 179 -13.33 5.92 2.75
C THR A 179 -11.83 5.89 2.48
N MET A 180 -11.25 4.70 2.31
CA MET A 180 -9.83 4.54 2.05
C MET A 180 -9.58 4.11 0.61
N LEU A 181 -8.47 4.60 0.03
CA LEU A 181 -8.04 4.29 -1.33
C LEU A 181 -6.56 4.00 -1.36
N ALA A 182 -6.16 2.86 -1.90
CA ALA A 182 -4.78 2.61 -2.30
C ALA A 182 -4.61 2.89 -3.80
N PHE A 183 -3.56 3.64 -4.15
CA PHE A 183 -3.28 3.97 -5.55
C PHE A 183 -2.54 2.82 -6.24
N PRO A 184 -3.06 2.25 -7.35
CA PRO A 184 -2.35 1.27 -8.16
C PRO A 184 -0.96 1.75 -8.57
N PHE A 185 0.03 0.87 -8.51
CA PHE A 185 1.44 1.18 -8.81
C PHE A 185 2.02 2.32 -7.95
N GLY A 186 1.31 2.79 -6.94
CA GLY A 186 1.66 3.99 -6.18
C GLY A 186 1.66 5.27 -7.02
N ALA A 187 0.98 5.28 -8.17
CA ALA A 187 0.92 6.41 -9.09
C ALA A 187 -0.08 7.47 -8.59
N TYR A 188 0.42 8.63 -8.19
CA TYR A 188 -0.39 9.74 -7.70
C TYR A 188 0.24 11.10 -8.06
N GLY A 189 -0.55 12.14 -7.94
CA GLY A 189 -0.17 13.54 -8.08
C GLY A 189 -1.24 14.42 -7.46
N ASP A 190 -0.98 15.73 -7.36
CA ASP A 190 -1.91 16.64 -6.68
C ASP A 190 -3.32 16.64 -7.30
N ASP A 191 -3.39 16.51 -8.64
CA ASP A 191 -4.69 16.39 -9.34
C ASP A 191 -5.42 15.10 -8.97
N ILE A 192 -4.71 13.98 -8.94
CA ILE A 192 -5.26 12.67 -8.60
C ILE A 192 -5.76 12.66 -7.14
N ILE A 193 -4.98 13.25 -6.22
CA ILE A 193 -5.38 13.41 -4.81
C ILE A 193 -6.66 14.24 -4.69
N ARG A 194 -6.78 15.35 -5.45
CA ARG A 194 -8.01 16.17 -5.44
C ARG A 194 -9.21 15.39 -5.95
N GLU A 195 -9.08 14.61 -7.02
CA GLU A 195 -10.17 13.78 -7.53
C GLU A 195 -10.56 12.66 -6.56
N ALA A 196 -9.59 12.03 -5.88
CA ALA A 196 -9.88 11.02 -4.85
C ALA A 196 -10.67 11.63 -3.69
N ARG A 197 -10.28 12.81 -3.22
CA ARG A 197 -11.02 13.52 -2.17
C ARG A 197 -12.42 13.95 -2.62
N ALA A 198 -12.55 14.45 -3.86
CA ALA A 198 -13.83 14.81 -4.44
C ALA A 198 -14.76 13.60 -4.59
N ALA A 199 -14.21 12.40 -4.80
CA ALA A 199 -14.94 11.14 -4.79
C ALA A 199 -15.30 10.66 -3.37
N GLY A 200 -14.83 11.33 -2.29
CA GLY A 200 -15.18 11.05 -0.90
C GLY A 200 -14.20 10.16 -0.15
N TYR A 201 -13.01 9.91 -0.69
CA TYR A 201 -11.95 9.21 0.05
C TYR A 201 -11.24 10.16 1.01
N THR A 202 -11.04 9.71 2.25
CA THR A 202 -10.38 10.49 3.31
C THR A 202 -8.94 10.05 3.53
N ASP A 203 -8.64 8.78 3.37
CA ASP A 203 -7.33 8.18 3.58
C ASP A 203 -6.78 7.58 2.30
N LEU A 204 -5.60 8.03 1.90
CA LEU A 204 -4.99 7.72 0.61
C LEU A 204 -3.65 7.01 0.82
N PHE A 205 -3.47 5.84 0.22
CA PHE A 205 -2.28 5.00 0.42
C PHE A 205 -1.43 4.91 -0.83
N THR A 206 -0.12 5.10 -0.67
CA THR A 206 0.87 5.03 -1.76
C THR A 206 1.88 3.91 -1.52
N LEU A 207 2.72 3.62 -2.52
CA LEU A 207 3.86 2.69 -2.38
C LEU A 207 5.19 3.41 -2.09
N GLN A 208 5.13 4.68 -1.63
CA GLN A 208 6.34 5.35 -1.18
C GLN A 208 6.65 4.92 0.25
N PRO A 209 7.84 4.38 0.53
CA PRO A 209 8.23 3.95 1.86
C PRO A 209 8.48 5.16 2.76
N THR A 210 7.40 5.74 3.28
CA THR A 210 7.43 6.81 4.29
C THR A 210 6.59 6.40 5.47
N LEU A 211 7.00 6.84 6.65
CA LEU A 211 6.26 6.56 7.88
C LEU A 211 4.93 7.29 7.89
N GLY A 212 3.88 6.58 8.24
CA GLY A 212 2.53 7.11 8.38
C GLY A 212 2.49 8.22 9.43
N ARG A 213 1.71 9.24 9.14
CA ARG A 213 1.38 10.33 10.06
C ARG A 213 -0.11 10.53 9.95
N THR A 214 -0.79 10.48 11.06
CA THR A 214 -2.14 10.99 11.07
C THR A 214 -2.09 12.49 11.24
N SER A 215 -2.63 13.16 10.28
CA SER A 215 -2.95 14.58 10.35
C SER A 215 -4.13 14.80 9.42
N GLU A 216 -5.16 15.46 9.90
CA GLU A 216 -6.31 15.87 9.06
C GLU A 216 -5.87 16.67 7.83
N SER A 217 -4.71 17.34 7.91
CA SER A 217 -4.13 18.12 6.82
C SER A 217 -3.38 17.28 5.77
N ASN A 218 -3.04 16.02 6.05
CA ASN A 218 -2.33 15.16 5.10
C ASN A 218 -2.90 13.73 5.06
N PRO A 219 -3.84 13.47 4.13
CA PRO A 219 -4.48 12.16 4.00
C PRO A 219 -3.55 11.09 3.39
N LEU A 220 -2.36 11.49 2.94
CA LEU A 220 -1.47 10.62 2.17
C LEU A 220 -0.58 9.79 3.09
N GLN A 221 -0.78 8.48 3.08
CA GLN A 221 -0.03 7.51 3.85
C GLN A 221 0.95 6.75 2.95
N GLY A 222 2.23 6.73 3.36
CA GLY A 222 3.23 5.90 2.71
C GLY A 222 3.15 4.46 3.20
N ARG A 223 3.51 3.51 2.33
CA ARG A 223 3.55 2.09 2.66
C ARG A 223 4.89 1.48 2.32
N PHE A 224 5.27 0.48 3.09
CA PHE A 224 6.46 -0.33 2.86
C PHE A 224 6.03 -1.64 2.20
N PRO A 225 6.51 -1.93 0.97
CA PRO A 225 6.28 -3.22 0.36
C PRO A 225 6.76 -4.35 1.27
N ALA A 226 5.95 -5.36 1.43
CA ALA A 226 6.25 -6.55 2.21
C ALA A 226 5.88 -7.81 1.42
N ASP A 227 6.67 -8.85 1.57
CA ASP A 227 6.45 -10.15 0.94
C ASP A 227 6.79 -11.25 1.98
N PRO A 228 6.03 -12.36 2.03
CA PRO A 228 6.35 -13.45 2.93
C PRO A 228 7.74 -14.06 2.70
N ASP A 229 8.28 -13.94 1.48
CA ASP A 229 9.61 -14.45 1.11
C ASP A 229 10.76 -13.49 1.44
N MET A 230 10.45 -12.31 2.01
CA MET A 230 11.46 -11.37 2.51
C MET A 230 12.41 -12.04 3.52
N TRP A 231 13.68 -11.69 3.45
CA TRP A 231 14.65 -12.14 4.46
C TRP A 231 14.25 -11.63 5.86
N PRO A 232 14.41 -12.44 6.91
CA PRO A 232 14.03 -12.02 8.27
C PRO A 232 14.68 -10.71 8.71
N ALA A 233 15.94 -10.46 8.37
CA ALA A 233 16.64 -9.22 8.68
C ALA A 233 16.04 -8.01 7.92
N GLU A 234 15.69 -8.19 6.65
CA GLU A 234 15.03 -7.16 5.84
C GLU A 234 13.65 -6.82 6.39
N PHE A 235 12.86 -7.85 6.74
CA PHE A 235 11.56 -7.66 7.37
C PHE A 235 11.66 -6.92 8.70
N TYR A 236 12.63 -7.30 9.56
CA TYR A 236 12.89 -6.61 10.82
C TYR A 236 13.20 -5.12 10.60
N LEU A 237 14.09 -4.79 9.66
CA LEU A 237 14.44 -3.41 9.35
C LEU A 237 13.26 -2.64 8.73
N THR A 238 12.43 -3.30 7.91
CA THR A 238 11.21 -2.70 7.36
C THR A 238 10.23 -2.33 8.47
N THR A 239 9.96 -3.24 9.39
CA THR A 239 9.08 -2.99 10.54
C THR A 239 9.65 -1.97 11.52
N ALA A 240 10.97 -1.83 11.60
CA ALA A 240 11.64 -0.79 12.35
C ALA A 240 11.65 0.58 11.64
N GLY A 241 11.09 0.70 10.42
CA GLY A 241 11.08 1.92 9.63
C GLY A 241 12.43 2.32 9.03
N ALA A 242 13.39 1.38 8.99
CA ALA A 242 14.76 1.63 8.54
C ALA A 242 14.86 2.03 7.06
N TYR A 243 13.84 1.74 6.27
CA TYR A 243 13.76 2.12 4.85
C TYR A 243 13.03 3.46 4.61
N ALA A 244 12.63 4.19 5.64
CA ALA A 244 11.87 5.43 5.49
C ALA A 244 12.62 6.55 4.72
N TRP A 245 13.94 6.49 4.66
CA TRP A 245 14.77 7.40 3.87
C TRP A 245 14.56 7.25 2.35
N LEU A 246 14.10 6.10 1.88
CA LEU A 246 13.87 5.83 0.46
C LEU A 246 12.79 6.74 -0.13
N GLY A 247 11.76 7.09 0.63
CA GLY A 247 10.68 7.95 0.16
C GLY A 247 11.17 9.36 -0.25
N PRO A 248 11.83 10.12 0.63
CA PRO A 248 12.46 11.39 0.30
C PRO A 248 13.48 11.28 -0.84
N TRP A 249 14.31 10.25 -0.84
CA TRP A 249 15.32 10.01 -1.87
C TRP A 249 14.71 9.80 -3.25
N ARG A 250 13.68 8.95 -3.37
CA ARG A 250 12.96 8.74 -4.64
C ARG A 250 12.31 10.01 -5.15
N ARG A 251 11.74 10.85 -4.27
CA ARG A 251 11.17 12.15 -4.65
C ARG A 251 12.26 13.12 -5.17
N LEU A 252 13.41 13.15 -4.53
CA LEU A 252 14.55 13.98 -4.97
C LEU A 252 15.03 13.55 -6.37
N LEU A 253 15.22 12.25 -6.59
CA LEU A 253 15.63 11.71 -7.89
C LEU A 253 14.59 12.01 -8.99
N ALA A 254 13.30 11.88 -8.68
CA ALA A 254 12.24 12.20 -9.62
C ALA A 254 12.25 13.71 -10.02
N ARG A 255 12.49 14.61 -9.07
CA ARG A 255 12.62 16.05 -9.34
C ARG A 255 13.85 16.34 -10.22
N LEU A 256 14.99 15.76 -9.94
CA LEU A 256 16.20 15.92 -10.74
C LEU A 256 15.99 15.41 -12.17
N ARG A 257 15.41 14.24 -12.37
CA ARG A 257 15.09 13.72 -13.71
C ARG A 257 14.17 14.66 -14.49
N LYS A 258 13.16 15.22 -13.85
CA LYS A 258 12.23 16.17 -14.48
C LYS A 258 12.96 17.46 -14.90
N SER A 259 13.88 17.96 -14.08
CA SER A 259 14.70 19.15 -14.42
C SER A 259 15.62 18.89 -15.61
N PHE A 260 16.26 17.74 -15.69
CA PHE A 260 17.10 17.36 -16.83
C PHE A 260 16.32 17.26 -18.15
N LEU A 261 15.11 16.68 -18.12
CA LEU A 261 14.27 16.54 -19.31
C LEU A 261 13.72 17.88 -19.82
N VAL A 262 13.53 18.86 -18.94
CA VAL A 262 13.09 20.22 -19.34
C VAL A 262 14.23 21.00 -20.04
N HIS A 263 15.47 20.77 -19.64
CA HIS A 263 16.63 21.45 -20.25
C HIS A 263 17.14 20.80 -21.56
N SER A 264 16.69 19.57 -21.85
CA SER A 264 17.09 18.82 -23.06
C SER A 264 16.13 18.96 -24.25
N LYS A 265 15.09 19.82 -24.18
CA LYS A 265 14.30 20.15 -25.38
C LYS A 265 15.16 21.04 -26.32
N PRO A 266 15.46 20.59 -27.54
CA PRO A 266 16.17 21.44 -28.50
C PRO A 266 15.34 22.69 -28.77
N ALA A 267 16.02 23.85 -28.84
CA ALA A 267 15.41 25.10 -29.22
C ALA A 267 14.73 24.94 -30.58
N GLN A 268 13.43 25.24 -30.66
CA GLN A 268 12.71 25.26 -31.93
C GLN A 268 13.42 26.26 -32.84
N ALA A 269 13.84 25.79 -34.02
CA ALA A 269 14.39 26.63 -35.06
C ALA A 269 13.37 27.73 -35.41
N PRO A 270 13.81 28.98 -35.65
CA PRO A 270 12.92 30.07 -36.02
C PRO A 270 12.22 29.73 -37.33
N LYS A 271 10.89 29.89 -37.37
CA LYS A 271 10.10 29.80 -38.58
C LYS A 271 10.54 30.96 -39.47
N THR A 272 11.24 30.62 -40.55
CA THR A 272 11.45 31.60 -41.67
C THR A 272 10.12 31.86 -42.34
N THR A 273 9.77 33.11 -42.36
CA THR A 273 8.66 33.71 -43.12
C THR A 273 8.85 33.57 -44.62
#